data_502c39b4546fb0e30089166f51c44fac
#
_entry.id   502c39b4546fb0e30089166f51c44fac
#
_cell.length_a   1.000
_cell.length_b   1.000
_cell.length_c   1.000
_cell.angle_alpha   90.00
_cell.angle_beta   90.00
_cell.angle_gamma   90.00
#
_symmetry.space_group_name_H-M   'P 1'
#
loop_
_entity.id
_entity.type
_entity.pdbx_description
1 polymer ?
#
loop_
_entity_poly.entity_id
_entity_poly.type
_entity_poly.pdbx_seq_one_letter_code
_entity_poly.pdbx_strand_id
1 'polypeptide(L)'
;MKEFFIEFYNNSSGIDLVFCLISFYFAIQSASKGFVTSLLSASKWVLSYVFTIILFPSIKPLVENFSKNEYVLDMTLGIFLFIVVLFLIIMIGKGLSKVIRISHFGKVDTFFGFFFGILKSYVVCVCIFTTINNFSDYKNWPINIDESVMLPYIKNGSYFLIEEFPTKKQYNDAKEKVQEL
;
A
#
# COMPACT_ATOMS: atom_id res chain seq x y z
N MET A 1 14.96 -30.18 9.56
CA MET A 1 14.34 -28.93 10.07
C MET A 1 15.30 -28.05 10.86
N LYS A 2 16.06 -28.59 11.84
CA LYS A 2 17.04 -27.79 12.60
C LYS A 2 18.16 -27.22 11.71
N GLU A 3 18.66 -27.99 10.77
CA GLU A 3 19.72 -27.55 9.84
C GLU A 3 19.23 -26.42 8.92
N PHE A 4 18.01 -26.51 8.41
CA PHE A 4 17.39 -25.44 7.62
C PHE A 4 17.26 -24.14 8.40
N PHE A 5 16.88 -24.19 9.69
CA PHE A 5 16.81 -23.01 10.53
C PHE A 5 18.20 -22.42 10.86
N ILE A 6 19.21 -23.27 11.03
CA ILE A 6 20.58 -22.83 11.30
C ILE A 6 21.20 -22.21 10.04
N GLU A 7 20.97 -22.82 8.88
CA GLU A 7 21.43 -22.32 7.59
C GLU A 7 20.74 -21.01 7.21
N PHE A 8 19.43 -20.91 7.45
CA PHE A 8 18.67 -19.66 7.29
C PHE A 8 19.15 -18.56 8.23
N TYR A 9 19.43 -18.90 9.51
CA TYR A 9 19.93 -17.95 10.50
C TYR A 9 21.35 -17.44 10.16
N ASN A 10 22.21 -18.30 9.65
CA ASN A 10 23.58 -17.94 9.28
C ASN A 10 23.68 -17.13 7.98
N ASN A 11 22.71 -17.31 7.04
CA ASN A 11 22.67 -16.61 5.75
C ASN A 11 21.62 -15.49 5.72
N SER A 12 20.88 -15.23 6.80
CA SER A 12 19.86 -14.19 6.82
C SER A 12 20.44 -12.84 7.22
N SER A 13 20.24 -11.85 6.37
CA SER A 13 20.52 -10.45 6.67
C SER A 13 19.48 -9.90 7.66
N GLY A 14 19.83 -8.82 8.37
CA GLY A 14 18.88 -8.09 9.21
C GLY A 14 17.59 -7.70 8.51
N ILE A 15 17.62 -7.49 7.18
CA ILE A 15 16.44 -7.23 6.34
C ILE A 15 15.51 -8.43 6.30
N ASP A 16 16.03 -9.65 6.13
CA ASP A 16 15.22 -10.88 6.09
C ASP A 16 14.49 -11.10 7.41
N LEU A 17 15.16 -10.79 8.54
CA LEU A 17 14.57 -10.91 9.85
C LEU A 17 13.42 -9.89 10.03
N VAL A 18 13.62 -8.65 9.64
CA VAL A 18 12.57 -7.61 9.66
C VAL A 18 11.40 -8.01 8.76
N PHE A 19 11.67 -8.52 7.56
CA PHE A 19 10.64 -9.00 6.65
C PHE A 19 9.85 -10.17 7.26
N CYS A 20 10.53 -11.14 7.86
CA CYS A 20 9.87 -12.26 8.54
C CYS A 20 8.97 -11.80 9.69
N LEU A 21 9.45 -10.86 10.52
CA LEU A 21 8.65 -10.31 11.63
C LEU A 21 7.40 -9.58 11.13
N ILE A 22 7.55 -8.73 10.12
CA ILE A 22 6.44 -8.02 9.49
C ILE A 22 5.45 -9.01 8.87
N SER A 23 5.95 -10.02 8.14
CA SER A 23 5.13 -11.05 7.51
C SER A 23 4.35 -11.87 8.52
N PHE A 24 4.99 -12.29 9.59
CA PHE A 24 4.37 -13.03 10.67
C PHE A 24 3.27 -12.21 11.36
N TYR A 25 3.55 -10.95 11.65
CA TYR A 25 2.55 -10.05 12.23
C TYR A 25 1.31 -9.90 11.35
N PHE A 26 1.50 -9.60 10.05
CA PHE A 26 0.37 -9.43 9.13
C PHE A 26 -0.36 -10.74 8.83
N ALA A 27 0.35 -11.87 8.79
CA ALA A 27 -0.25 -13.19 8.61
C ALA A 27 -1.21 -13.53 9.76
N ILE A 28 -0.75 -13.38 11.01
CA ILE A 28 -1.58 -13.61 12.21
C ILE A 28 -2.75 -12.61 12.25
N GLN A 29 -2.49 -11.34 12.01
CA GLN A 29 -3.52 -10.31 12.04
C GLN A 29 -4.62 -10.57 11.00
N SER A 30 -4.23 -10.97 9.78
CA SER A 30 -5.19 -11.22 8.70
C SER A 30 -5.89 -12.57 8.88
N ALA A 31 -5.22 -13.58 9.41
CA ALA A 31 -5.84 -14.84 9.78
C ALA A 31 -6.91 -14.67 10.87
N SER A 32 -6.62 -13.87 11.91
CA SER A 32 -7.60 -13.61 12.99
C SER A 32 -8.81 -12.79 12.54
N LYS A 33 -8.65 -11.91 11.56
CA LYS A 33 -9.76 -11.11 10.98
C LYS A 33 -10.54 -11.86 9.92
N GLY A 34 -9.95 -12.87 9.31
CA GLY A 34 -10.41 -13.54 8.11
C GLY A 34 -10.03 -12.81 6.82
N PHE A 35 -10.03 -13.54 5.72
CA PHE A 35 -9.67 -13.05 4.39
C PHE A 35 -10.59 -11.93 3.92
N VAL A 36 -11.90 -12.16 3.98
CA VAL A 36 -12.90 -11.19 3.49
C VAL A 36 -12.79 -9.86 4.23
N THR A 37 -12.66 -9.90 5.56
CA THR A 37 -12.52 -8.69 6.37
C THR A 37 -11.20 -7.98 6.10
N SER A 38 -10.12 -8.72 5.90
CA SER A 38 -8.79 -8.18 5.61
C SER A 38 -8.74 -7.55 4.21
N LEU A 39 -9.34 -8.19 3.22
CA LEU A 39 -9.48 -7.70 1.85
C LEU A 39 -10.31 -6.41 1.81
N LEU A 40 -11.47 -6.38 2.46
CA LEU A 40 -12.30 -5.18 2.58
C LEU A 40 -11.55 -4.04 3.26
N SER A 41 -10.73 -4.35 4.28
CA SER A 41 -9.92 -3.34 4.96
C SER A 41 -8.85 -2.74 4.07
N ALA A 42 -8.21 -3.54 3.22
CA ALA A 42 -7.25 -3.07 2.23
C ALA A 42 -7.94 -2.27 1.11
N SER A 43 -9.08 -2.76 0.62
CA SER A 43 -9.84 -2.12 -0.45
C SER A 43 -10.34 -0.71 -0.09
N LYS A 44 -10.56 -0.40 1.18
CA LYS A 44 -11.00 0.94 1.61
C LYS A 44 -10.06 2.05 1.15
N TRP A 45 -8.76 1.83 1.19
CA TRP A 45 -7.76 2.81 0.77
C TRP A 45 -7.80 3.03 -0.74
N VAL A 46 -7.88 1.93 -1.49
CA VAL A 46 -7.96 1.98 -2.96
C VAL A 46 -9.26 2.64 -3.41
N LEU A 47 -10.39 2.24 -2.83
CA LEU A 47 -11.69 2.84 -3.12
C LEU A 47 -11.70 4.33 -2.79
N SER A 48 -11.13 4.73 -1.64
CA SER A 48 -11.05 6.14 -1.26
C SER A 48 -10.27 6.96 -2.29
N TYR A 49 -9.16 6.42 -2.76
CA TYR A 49 -8.36 7.06 -3.80
C TYR A 49 -9.13 7.21 -5.11
N VAL A 50 -9.74 6.13 -5.59
CA VAL A 50 -10.54 6.14 -6.83
C VAL A 50 -11.71 7.13 -6.74
N PHE A 51 -12.48 7.08 -5.65
CA PHE A 51 -13.59 8.03 -5.45
C PHE A 51 -13.11 9.48 -5.33
N THR A 52 -11.94 9.71 -4.72
CA THR A 52 -11.35 11.05 -4.65
C THR A 52 -11.06 11.59 -6.04
N ILE A 53 -10.45 10.79 -6.92
CA ILE A 53 -10.16 11.21 -8.30
C ILE A 53 -11.45 11.52 -9.07
N ILE A 54 -12.48 10.69 -8.91
CA ILE A 54 -13.77 10.89 -9.60
C ILE A 54 -14.48 12.16 -9.10
N LEU A 55 -14.44 12.42 -7.80
CA LEU A 55 -15.12 13.57 -7.19
C LEU A 55 -14.36 14.89 -7.35
N PHE A 56 -13.02 14.83 -7.48
CA PHE A 56 -12.16 16.00 -7.54
C PHE A 56 -12.59 17.02 -8.61
N PRO A 57 -12.78 16.64 -9.89
CA PRO A 57 -13.18 17.59 -10.93
C PRO A 57 -14.56 18.20 -10.69
N SER A 58 -15.46 17.51 -10.00
CA SER A 58 -16.80 18.00 -9.68
C SER A 58 -16.79 19.01 -8.53
N ILE A 59 -15.84 18.91 -7.63
CA ILE A 59 -15.78 19.75 -6.42
C ILE A 59 -14.81 20.93 -6.63
N LYS A 60 -13.79 20.80 -7.46
CA LYS A 60 -12.82 21.87 -7.75
C LYS A 60 -13.48 23.21 -8.09
N PRO A 61 -14.49 23.29 -9.01
CA PRO A 61 -15.12 24.56 -9.36
C PRO A 61 -15.79 25.27 -8.18
N LEU A 62 -16.23 24.53 -7.16
CA LEU A 62 -16.91 25.10 -5.98
C LEU A 62 -15.93 25.84 -5.04
N VAL A 63 -14.64 25.52 -5.13
CA VAL A 63 -13.60 26.02 -4.23
C VAL A 63 -12.53 26.87 -4.93
N GLU A 64 -12.60 27.04 -6.24
CA GLU A 64 -11.62 27.82 -7.04
C GLU A 64 -11.43 29.25 -6.50
N ASN A 65 -12.47 29.85 -5.95
CA ASN A 65 -12.45 31.22 -5.44
C ASN A 65 -11.72 31.36 -4.08
N PHE A 66 -11.36 30.25 -3.40
CA PHE A 66 -10.77 30.31 -2.06
C PHE A 66 -9.27 30.56 -2.05
N SER A 67 -8.56 30.31 -3.14
CA SER A 67 -7.10 30.51 -3.21
C SER A 67 -6.68 31.02 -4.58
N LYS A 68 -5.77 32.00 -4.57
CA LYS A 68 -5.12 32.51 -5.80
C LYS A 68 -4.05 31.56 -6.35
N ASN A 69 -3.59 30.60 -5.54
CA ASN A 69 -2.58 29.63 -5.93
C ASN A 69 -3.25 28.28 -6.21
N GLU A 70 -3.44 28.00 -7.49
CA GLU A 70 -4.11 26.79 -7.97
C GLU A 70 -3.45 25.50 -7.48
N TYR A 71 -2.11 25.46 -7.44
CA TYR A 71 -1.38 24.28 -6.97
C TYR A 71 -1.64 23.96 -5.49
N VAL A 72 -1.62 25.00 -4.63
CA VAL A 72 -1.92 24.84 -3.20
C VAL A 72 -3.37 24.42 -2.99
N LEU A 73 -4.29 25.01 -3.78
CA LEU A 73 -5.70 24.66 -3.74
C LEU A 73 -5.91 23.19 -4.10
N ASP A 74 -5.36 22.74 -5.22
CA ASP A 74 -5.52 21.37 -5.72
C ASP A 74 -4.95 20.35 -4.74
N MET A 75 -3.77 20.63 -4.18
CA MET A 75 -3.16 19.73 -3.19
C MET A 75 -3.97 19.64 -1.91
N THR A 76 -4.42 20.79 -1.39
CA THR A 76 -5.22 20.85 -0.15
C THR A 76 -6.59 20.20 -0.36
N LEU A 77 -7.24 20.48 -1.48
CA LEU A 77 -8.54 19.90 -1.84
C LEU A 77 -8.43 18.37 -2.02
N GLY A 78 -7.40 17.89 -2.71
CA GLY A 78 -7.16 16.47 -2.91
C GLY A 78 -6.99 15.71 -1.59
N ILE A 79 -6.17 16.24 -0.68
CA ILE A 79 -5.95 15.66 0.65
C ILE A 79 -7.25 15.67 1.47
N PHE A 80 -7.94 16.81 1.49
CA PHE A 80 -9.19 16.95 2.23
C PHE A 80 -10.26 15.98 1.74
N LEU A 81 -10.48 15.94 0.43
CA LEU A 81 -11.41 15.00 -0.21
C LEU A 81 -11.07 13.55 0.10
N PHE A 82 -9.80 13.17 0.00
CA PHE A 82 -9.36 11.82 0.33
C PHE A 82 -9.72 11.44 1.77
N ILE A 83 -9.48 12.34 2.73
CA ILE A 83 -9.80 12.09 4.14
C ILE A 83 -11.31 11.94 4.34
N VAL A 84 -12.12 12.81 3.72
CA VAL A 84 -13.58 12.76 3.82
C VAL A 84 -14.13 11.47 3.21
N VAL A 85 -13.69 11.12 2.01
CA VAL A 85 -14.12 9.90 1.31
C VAL A 85 -13.68 8.66 2.09
N LEU A 86 -12.44 8.64 2.60
CA LEU A 86 -11.94 7.54 3.42
C LEU A 86 -12.81 7.35 4.68
N PHE A 87 -13.18 8.43 5.35
CA PHE A 87 -14.05 8.39 6.51
C PHE A 87 -15.42 7.81 6.18
N LEU A 88 -16.04 8.25 5.07
CA LEU A 88 -17.32 7.73 4.61
C LEU A 88 -17.25 6.23 4.29
N ILE A 89 -16.21 5.78 3.58
CA ILE A 89 -16.01 4.37 3.25
C ILE A 89 -15.76 3.54 4.52
N ILE A 90 -15.04 4.06 5.51
CA ILE A 90 -14.88 3.38 6.80
C ILE A 90 -16.22 3.24 7.53
N MET A 91 -17.06 4.26 7.51
CA MET A 91 -18.40 4.20 8.14
C MET A 91 -19.27 3.13 7.47
N ILE A 92 -19.35 3.13 6.14
CA ILE A 92 -20.09 2.13 5.35
C ILE A 92 -19.50 0.73 5.62
N GLY A 93 -18.18 0.59 5.60
CA GLY A 93 -17.49 -0.68 5.83
C GLY A 93 -17.69 -1.26 7.22
N LYS A 94 -17.93 -0.44 8.26
CA LYS A 94 -18.28 -0.93 9.60
C LYS A 94 -19.65 -1.63 9.61
N GLY A 95 -20.62 -1.11 8.87
CA GLY A 95 -21.93 -1.73 8.68
C GLY A 95 -21.82 -3.08 7.97
N LEU A 96 -21.11 -3.13 6.84
CA LEU A 96 -20.89 -4.34 6.08
C LEU A 96 -20.12 -5.43 6.86
N SER A 97 -19.10 -5.06 7.60
CA SER A 97 -18.30 -6.01 8.40
C SER A 97 -19.15 -6.70 9.49
N LYS A 98 -20.19 -6.05 9.99
CA LYS A 98 -21.11 -6.65 10.95
C LYS A 98 -21.98 -7.73 10.30
N VAL A 99 -22.42 -7.53 9.07
CA VAL A 99 -23.20 -8.49 8.28
C VAL A 99 -22.35 -9.71 7.88
N ILE A 100 -21.11 -9.48 7.46
CA ILE A 100 -20.19 -10.54 7.00
C ILE A 100 -19.72 -11.44 8.15
N ARG A 101 -19.56 -10.92 9.37
CA ARG A 101 -19.22 -11.72 10.56
C ARG A 101 -20.29 -12.75 10.93
N ILE A 102 -21.51 -12.57 10.48
CA ILE A 102 -22.62 -13.51 10.70
C ILE A 102 -22.54 -14.69 9.73
N SER A 103 -21.87 -14.54 8.59
CA SER A 103 -21.64 -15.58 7.60
C SER A 103 -20.40 -16.41 7.99
N HIS A 104 -20.64 -17.61 8.52
CA HIS A 104 -19.63 -18.55 9.06
C HIS A 104 -18.78 -19.20 7.95
N PHE A 105 -17.86 -18.45 7.35
CA PHE A 105 -16.80 -19.03 6.51
C PHE A 105 -15.59 -19.56 7.31
N GLY A 106 -15.68 -19.57 8.62
CA GLY A 106 -14.81 -20.17 9.65
C GLY A 106 -13.35 -20.44 9.26
N LYS A 107 -13.00 -21.71 9.11
CA LYS A 107 -11.61 -22.15 8.90
C LYS A 107 -11.03 -21.79 7.52
N VAL A 108 -11.85 -21.76 6.49
CA VAL A 108 -11.44 -21.44 5.11
C VAL A 108 -11.06 -19.94 5.02
N ASP A 109 -11.86 -19.08 5.61
CA ASP A 109 -11.61 -17.63 5.64
C ASP A 109 -10.34 -17.30 6.44
N THR A 110 -10.09 -18.00 7.55
CA THR A 110 -8.85 -17.89 8.33
C THR A 110 -7.63 -18.32 7.53
N PHE A 111 -7.73 -19.43 6.79
CA PHE A 111 -6.65 -19.96 5.97
C PHE A 111 -6.27 -18.98 4.85
N PHE A 112 -7.24 -18.52 4.08
CA PHE A 112 -6.99 -17.51 3.04
C PHE A 112 -6.55 -16.16 3.64
N GLY A 113 -7.04 -15.81 4.82
CA GLY A 113 -6.59 -14.64 5.56
C GLY A 113 -5.11 -14.68 5.89
N PHE A 114 -4.58 -15.85 6.26
CA PHE A 114 -3.14 -16.03 6.51
C PHE A 114 -2.30 -15.72 5.27
N PHE A 115 -2.64 -16.32 4.11
CA PHE A 115 -1.92 -16.07 2.85
C PHE A 115 -2.05 -14.62 2.39
N PHE A 116 -3.23 -14.03 2.54
CA PHE A 116 -3.43 -12.61 2.24
C PHE A 116 -2.58 -11.69 3.13
N GLY A 117 -2.38 -12.07 4.39
CA GLY A 117 -1.49 -11.36 5.30
C GLY A 117 -0.04 -11.37 4.82
N ILE A 118 0.46 -12.50 4.30
CA ILE A 118 1.81 -12.60 3.72
C ILE A 118 1.91 -11.71 2.47
N LEU A 119 0.93 -11.77 1.56
CA LEU A 119 0.90 -10.92 0.37
C LEU A 119 0.90 -9.42 0.74
N LYS A 120 0.07 -9.04 1.72
CA LYS A 120 0.01 -7.68 2.24
C LYS A 120 1.34 -7.23 2.83
N SER A 121 2.02 -8.10 3.58
CA SER A 121 3.33 -7.78 4.15
C SER A 121 4.38 -7.52 3.07
N TYR A 122 4.37 -8.30 2.01
CA TYR A 122 5.26 -8.09 0.86
C TYR A 122 5.05 -6.70 0.24
N VAL A 123 3.80 -6.34 -0.04
CA VAL A 123 3.48 -5.01 -0.59
C VAL A 123 3.94 -3.89 0.34
N VAL A 124 3.71 -4.02 1.65
CA VAL A 124 4.15 -3.03 2.65
C VAL A 124 5.68 -2.92 2.67
N CYS A 125 6.41 -4.04 2.65
CA CYS A 125 7.87 -4.04 2.62
C CYS A 125 8.42 -3.41 1.34
N VAL A 126 7.82 -3.69 0.18
CA VAL A 126 8.18 -3.06 -1.10
C VAL A 126 7.97 -1.54 -1.03
N CYS A 127 6.83 -1.07 -0.51
CA CYS A 127 6.57 0.36 -0.35
C CYS A 127 7.56 1.04 0.60
N ILE A 128 7.86 0.42 1.75
CA ILE A 128 8.84 0.94 2.72
C ILE A 128 10.22 1.01 2.07
N PHE A 129 10.66 -0.07 1.44
CA PHE A 129 11.96 -0.11 0.76
C PHE A 129 12.05 0.96 -0.33
N THR A 130 11.05 1.06 -1.21
CA THR A 130 10.99 2.07 -2.28
C THR A 130 11.10 3.48 -1.71
N THR A 131 10.36 3.75 -0.63
CA THR A 131 10.38 5.06 0.02
C THR A 131 11.75 5.38 0.58
N ILE A 132 12.35 4.49 1.37
CA ILE A 132 13.67 4.72 1.98
C ILE A 132 14.76 4.81 0.92
N ASN A 133 14.71 3.94 -0.10
CA ASN A 133 15.69 3.93 -1.19
C ASN A 133 15.65 5.22 -2.03
N ASN A 134 14.49 5.88 -2.12
CA ASN A 134 14.37 7.18 -2.79
C ASN A 134 15.05 8.33 -2.02
N PHE A 135 15.15 8.22 -0.69
CA PHE A 135 15.85 9.20 0.15
C PHE A 135 17.33 8.87 0.35
N SER A 136 17.67 7.59 0.46
CA SER A 136 19.02 7.09 0.70
C SER A 136 19.24 5.78 -0.05
N ASP A 137 20.17 5.77 -0.99
CA ASP A 137 20.50 4.57 -1.77
C ASP A 137 20.80 3.40 -0.81
N TYR A 138 20.14 2.26 -1.04
CA TYR A 138 20.27 1.06 -0.22
C TYR A 138 21.74 0.59 -0.09
N LYS A 139 22.59 0.91 -1.05
CA LYS A 139 24.03 0.58 -1.03
C LYS A 139 24.78 1.27 0.12
N ASN A 140 24.25 2.37 0.63
CA ASN A 140 24.86 3.15 1.71
C ASN A 140 24.32 2.77 3.10
N TRP A 141 23.45 1.77 3.19
CA TRP A 141 22.87 1.38 4.47
C TRP A 141 23.90 0.61 5.30
N PRO A 142 23.98 0.82 6.62
CA PRO A 142 24.95 0.18 7.49
C PRO A 142 24.58 -1.29 7.83
N ILE A 143 24.01 -2.01 6.88
CA ILE A 143 23.52 -3.38 7.03
C ILE A 143 24.11 -4.21 5.88
N ASN A 144 24.60 -5.42 6.15
CA ASN A 144 25.01 -6.36 5.11
C ASN A 144 23.79 -6.81 4.29
N ILE A 145 23.62 -6.16 3.15
CA ILE A 145 22.43 -6.28 2.30
C ILE A 145 22.63 -7.36 1.25
N ASP A 146 23.87 -7.61 0.85
CA ASP A 146 24.23 -8.50 -0.26
C ASP A 146 23.90 -9.98 0.01
N GLU A 147 23.79 -10.37 1.27
CA GLU A 147 23.46 -11.74 1.72
C GLU A 147 21.95 -11.96 1.92
N SER A 148 21.09 -10.94 1.70
CA SER A 148 19.65 -11.06 1.93
C SER A 148 18.97 -11.85 0.84
N VAL A 149 18.22 -12.88 1.22
CA VAL A 149 17.39 -13.70 0.33
C VAL A 149 16.16 -12.95 -0.18
N MET A 150 15.56 -12.07 0.66
CA MET A 150 14.35 -11.35 0.34
C MET A 150 14.58 -10.06 -0.44
N LEU A 151 15.75 -9.48 -0.33
CA LEU A 151 16.08 -8.21 -0.99
C LEU A 151 15.87 -8.24 -2.52
N PRO A 152 16.30 -9.26 -3.28
CA PRO A 152 16.08 -9.31 -4.73
C PRO A 152 14.59 -9.23 -5.09
N TYR A 153 13.72 -9.90 -4.33
CA TYR A 153 12.27 -9.88 -4.55
C TYR A 153 11.66 -8.52 -4.23
N ILE A 154 12.11 -7.89 -3.14
CA ILE A 154 11.67 -6.54 -2.74
C ILE A 154 12.13 -5.51 -3.76
N LYS A 155 13.38 -5.60 -4.27
CA LYS A 155 13.90 -4.73 -5.33
C LYS A 155 13.10 -4.86 -6.62
N ASN A 156 12.83 -6.08 -7.06
CA ASN A 156 12.04 -6.30 -8.26
C ASN A 156 10.63 -5.69 -8.12
N GLY A 157 9.98 -5.86 -6.97
CA GLY A 157 8.72 -5.21 -6.67
C GLY A 157 8.83 -3.68 -6.64
N SER A 158 9.92 -3.13 -6.13
CA SER A 158 10.19 -1.69 -6.13
C SER A 158 10.38 -1.13 -7.54
N TYR A 159 11.13 -1.81 -8.40
CA TYR A 159 11.30 -1.41 -9.79
C TYR A 159 9.97 -1.41 -10.54
N PHE A 160 9.16 -2.45 -10.36
CA PHE A 160 7.83 -2.51 -10.94
C PHE A 160 6.94 -1.33 -10.49
N LEU A 161 6.96 -0.99 -9.19
CA LEU A 161 6.22 0.17 -8.70
C LEU A 161 6.71 1.49 -9.30
N ILE A 162 8.03 1.67 -9.45
CA ILE A 162 8.59 2.93 -9.98
C ILE A 162 8.30 3.05 -11.49
N GLU A 163 8.37 1.94 -12.24
CA GLU A 163 8.13 1.93 -13.68
C GLU A 163 6.67 2.24 -14.04
N GLU A 164 5.73 1.81 -13.20
CA GLU A 164 4.29 2.10 -13.36
C GLU A 164 3.91 3.55 -12.97
N PHE A 165 4.76 4.25 -12.21
CA PHE A 165 4.50 5.65 -11.90
C PHE A 165 4.93 6.55 -13.07
N PRO A 166 4.03 7.40 -13.58
CA PRO A 166 4.37 8.30 -14.67
C PRO A 166 5.51 9.24 -14.28
N THR A 167 6.56 9.25 -15.11
CA THR A 167 7.67 10.20 -14.94
C THR A 167 7.15 11.64 -15.12
N LYS A 168 7.88 12.62 -14.56
CA LYS A 168 7.55 14.05 -14.73
C LYS A 168 7.33 14.44 -16.20
N LYS A 169 8.03 13.80 -17.12
CA LYS A 169 7.90 14.00 -18.57
C LYS A 169 6.54 13.52 -19.07
N GLN A 170 6.16 12.30 -18.74
CA GLN A 170 4.86 11.72 -19.11
C GLN A 170 3.68 12.52 -18.50
N TYR A 171 3.86 13.02 -17.28
CA TYR A 171 2.87 13.89 -16.66
C TYR A 171 2.71 15.23 -17.39
N ASN A 172 3.81 15.86 -17.81
CA ASN A 172 3.78 17.10 -18.58
C ASN A 172 3.20 16.89 -19.98
N ASP A 173 3.59 15.81 -20.66
CA ASP A 173 3.07 15.46 -21.99
C ASP A 173 1.56 15.15 -21.93
N ALA A 174 1.08 14.53 -20.85
CA ALA A 174 -0.35 14.30 -20.63
C ALA A 174 -1.10 15.61 -20.35
N LYS A 175 -0.48 16.53 -19.61
CA LYS A 175 -1.05 17.85 -19.30
C LYS A 175 -1.17 18.72 -20.54
N GLU A 176 -0.15 18.74 -21.43
CA GLU A 176 -0.21 19.45 -22.70
C GLU A 176 -1.32 18.93 -23.61
N LYS A 177 -1.45 17.60 -23.73
CA LYS A 177 -2.53 16.98 -24.53
C LYS A 177 -3.93 17.30 -24.03
N VAL A 178 -4.11 17.49 -22.73
CA VAL A 178 -5.42 17.88 -22.15
C VAL A 178 -5.71 19.36 -22.36
N GLN A 179 -4.68 20.22 -22.50
CA GLN A 179 -4.85 21.64 -22.77
C GLN A 179 -5.10 21.95 -24.27
N GLU A 180 -4.80 21.00 -25.16
CA GLU A 180 -5.06 21.10 -26.61
C GLU A 180 -6.46 20.61 -27.01
N LEU A 181 -7.26 20.07 -26.09
CA LEU A 181 -8.65 19.62 -26.29
C LEU A 181 -9.66 20.66 -25.79
#